data_5247433a10425f24bd1e212293d8d08f
#
_entry.id   5247433a10425f24bd1e212293d8d08f
#
_cell.length_a   1.000
_cell.length_b   1.000
_cell.length_c   1.000
_cell.angle_alpha   90.00
_cell.angle_beta   90.00
_cell.angle_gamma   90.00
#
_symmetry.space_group_name_H-M   'P 1'
#
loop_
_entity.id
_entity.type
_entity.pdbx_description
1 polymer ?
#
loop_
_entity_poly.entity_id
_entity_poly.type
_entity_poly.pdbx_seq_one_letter_code
_entity_poly.pdbx_strand_id
1 'polypeptide(L)'
;SKISEPLILPCNFPPLPPPIIPFNLSKGAITSGFIDLHSHFRVPGREDKETLESGAMSAMAGGFTRVCVMPNTDPPLDTPEAIRFIKGKAENLPIKIYPIGAITIGQNGKEIAEYGQMVREGAIALSDDGLPVENGHLLRLALEYSSMYGVPIINHAEDIPLRNNGLMNESGISTRLGLDGNPDISESVMV
;
A
#
# COMPACT_ATOMS: atom_id res chain seq x y z
N SER A 1 3.01 -33.44 -35.38
CA SER A 1 2.65 -32.38 -34.38
C SER A 1 1.50 -32.89 -33.51
N LYS A 2 1.82 -33.28 -32.28
CA LYS A 2 0.83 -33.65 -31.29
C LYS A 2 0.25 -32.37 -30.69
N ILE A 3 -1.01 -32.09 -30.98
CA ILE A 3 -1.79 -31.11 -30.25
C ILE A 3 -1.99 -31.71 -28.85
N SER A 4 -1.39 -31.12 -27.83
CA SER A 4 -1.63 -31.51 -26.45
C SER A 4 -3.10 -31.21 -26.12
N GLU A 5 -3.83 -32.19 -25.61
CA GLU A 5 -5.20 -32.02 -25.14
C GLU A 5 -5.27 -30.94 -24.07
N PRO A 6 -6.33 -30.11 -24.03
CA PRO A 6 -6.48 -29.12 -23.03
C PRO A 6 -6.60 -29.77 -21.64
N LEU A 7 -5.86 -29.26 -20.68
CA LEU A 7 -5.92 -29.69 -19.29
C LEU A 7 -7.30 -29.29 -18.73
N ILE A 8 -8.22 -30.22 -18.68
CA ILE A 8 -9.52 -30.03 -18.04
C ILE A 8 -9.36 -30.36 -16.55
N LEU A 9 -9.26 -29.34 -15.72
CA LEU A 9 -9.35 -29.51 -14.27
C LEU A 9 -10.82 -29.77 -13.89
N PRO A 10 -11.11 -30.83 -13.11
CA PRO A 10 -12.48 -31.08 -12.62
C PRO A 10 -12.78 -30.12 -11.48
N CYS A 11 -13.27 -28.94 -11.81
CA CYS A 11 -13.79 -28.00 -10.85
C CYS A 11 -15.31 -27.92 -11.00
N ASN A 12 -16.06 -28.27 -9.96
CA ASN A 12 -17.48 -28.06 -9.86
C ASN A 12 -17.80 -26.54 -9.70
N PHE A 13 -17.54 -25.77 -10.75
CA PHE A 13 -18.03 -24.41 -10.83
C PHE A 13 -19.43 -24.39 -11.46
N PRO A 14 -20.33 -23.52 -11.01
CA PRO A 14 -21.58 -23.29 -11.70
C PRO A 14 -21.30 -22.86 -13.15
N PRO A 15 -22.17 -23.19 -14.11
CA PRO A 15 -21.94 -22.87 -15.53
C PRO A 15 -21.71 -21.36 -15.69
N LEU A 16 -20.59 -21.01 -16.30
CA LEU A 16 -20.27 -19.63 -16.65
C LEU A 16 -21.26 -19.15 -17.72
N PRO A 17 -21.80 -17.95 -17.59
CA PRO A 17 -22.64 -17.39 -18.64
C PRO A 17 -21.83 -17.15 -19.92
N PRO A 18 -22.42 -17.39 -21.12
CA PRO A 18 -21.76 -17.08 -22.38
C PRO A 18 -21.62 -15.55 -22.60
N PRO A 19 -20.61 -15.10 -23.38
CA PRO A 19 -19.76 -15.91 -24.23
C PRO A 19 -18.46 -16.36 -23.53
N ILE A 20 -18.10 -17.62 -23.69
CA ILE A 20 -16.77 -18.12 -23.34
C ILE A 20 -15.79 -17.58 -24.39
N ILE A 21 -14.85 -16.72 -23.97
CA ILE A 21 -13.77 -16.24 -24.83
C ILE A 21 -12.62 -17.25 -24.69
N PRO A 22 -12.28 -18.06 -25.73
CA PRO A 22 -11.17 -18.99 -25.63
C PRO A 22 -9.85 -18.22 -25.62
N PHE A 23 -9.01 -18.45 -24.60
CA PHE A 23 -7.66 -17.93 -24.52
C PHE A 23 -6.65 -18.98 -24.99
N ASN A 24 -5.81 -18.62 -25.96
CA ASN A 24 -4.69 -19.47 -26.39
C ASN A 24 -3.46 -19.18 -25.51
N LEU A 25 -3.13 -20.11 -24.63
CA LEU A 25 -2.02 -20.01 -23.67
C LEU A 25 -0.71 -20.63 -24.17
N SER A 26 -0.57 -20.88 -25.47
CA SER A 26 0.65 -21.53 -26.04
C SER A 26 1.95 -20.73 -25.75
N LYS A 27 1.86 -19.46 -25.32
CA LYS A 27 2.99 -18.57 -25.02
C LYS A 27 2.78 -17.73 -23.75
N GLY A 28 1.93 -18.16 -22.85
CA GLY A 28 1.62 -17.42 -21.62
C GLY A 28 1.44 -18.32 -20.41
N ALA A 29 1.28 -17.71 -19.24
CA ALA A 29 0.91 -18.36 -18.00
C ALA A 29 -0.35 -17.71 -17.43
N ILE A 30 -1.19 -18.51 -16.78
CA ILE A 30 -2.30 -17.99 -15.96
C ILE A 30 -1.79 -17.89 -14.53
N THR A 31 -1.93 -16.71 -13.94
CA THR A 31 -1.65 -16.46 -12.52
C THR A 31 -2.89 -15.87 -11.87
N SER A 32 -2.93 -15.87 -10.53
CA SER A 32 -3.82 -14.97 -9.80
C SER A 32 -3.43 -13.51 -10.11
N GLY A 33 -4.39 -12.59 -10.07
CA GLY A 33 -4.10 -11.17 -10.20
C GLY A 33 -3.14 -10.69 -9.10
N PHE A 34 -2.28 -9.74 -9.44
CA PHE A 34 -1.30 -9.19 -8.51
C PHE A 34 -1.95 -8.36 -7.40
N ILE A 35 -1.23 -8.22 -6.29
CA ILE A 35 -1.59 -7.37 -5.16
C ILE A 35 -0.47 -6.38 -4.97
N ASP A 36 -0.80 -5.08 -4.95
CA ASP A 36 0.11 -4.01 -4.57
C ASP A 36 -0.15 -3.63 -3.11
N LEU A 37 0.87 -3.77 -2.27
CA LEU A 37 0.76 -3.50 -0.83
C LEU A 37 1.08 -2.04 -0.46
N HIS A 38 1.57 -1.23 -1.42
CA HIS A 38 2.03 0.13 -1.16
C HIS A 38 1.86 1.02 -2.38
N SER A 39 0.78 1.78 -2.44
CA SER A 39 0.53 2.70 -3.55
C SER A 39 -0.06 4.03 -3.07
N HIS A 40 0.03 5.05 -3.94
CA HIS A 40 -0.36 6.41 -3.63
C HIS A 40 -1.40 6.92 -4.63
N PHE A 41 -2.68 6.75 -4.34
CA PHE A 41 -3.76 7.27 -5.17
C PHE A 41 -4.14 8.72 -4.86
N ARG A 42 -3.47 9.34 -3.90
CA ARG A 42 -3.50 10.78 -3.61
C ARG A 42 -4.88 11.37 -3.25
N VAL A 43 -5.87 10.52 -3.00
CA VAL A 43 -7.23 10.91 -2.60
C VAL A 43 -7.41 10.62 -1.10
N PRO A 44 -7.91 11.60 -0.33
CA PRO A 44 -8.33 12.96 -0.70
C PRO A 44 -7.16 13.94 -0.86
N GLY A 45 -7.44 15.07 -1.51
CA GLY A 45 -6.67 16.32 -1.45
C GLY A 45 -5.67 16.57 -2.56
N ARG A 46 -5.28 15.55 -3.33
CA ARG A 46 -4.36 15.70 -4.46
C ARG A 46 -4.85 14.96 -5.70
N GLU A 47 -6.14 15.10 -5.97
CA GLU A 47 -6.81 14.56 -7.15
C GLU A 47 -6.28 15.15 -8.46
N ASP A 48 -5.53 16.25 -8.39
CA ASP A 48 -4.74 16.81 -9.49
C ASP A 48 -3.62 15.87 -9.97
N LYS A 49 -3.13 14.99 -9.10
CA LYS A 49 -2.06 14.02 -9.40
C LYS A 49 -2.59 12.65 -9.78
N GLU A 50 -3.57 12.16 -9.03
CA GLU A 50 -4.16 10.84 -9.21
C GLU A 50 -5.53 10.78 -8.55
N THR A 51 -6.50 10.11 -9.19
CA THR A 51 -7.80 9.80 -8.61
C THR A 51 -7.91 8.30 -8.30
N LEU A 52 -8.92 7.90 -7.49
CA LEU A 52 -9.16 6.48 -7.25
C LEU A 52 -9.51 5.74 -8.55
N GLU A 53 -10.24 6.39 -9.44
CA GLU A 53 -10.66 5.84 -10.73
C GLU A 53 -9.47 5.64 -11.68
N SER A 54 -8.63 6.67 -11.86
CA SER A 54 -7.48 6.58 -12.77
C SER A 54 -6.44 5.61 -12.24
N GLY A 55 -6.15 5.64 -10.93
CA GLY A 55 -5.25 4.69 -10.28
C GLY A 55 -5.76 3.24 -10.38
N ALA A 56 -7.07 3.02 -10.18
CA ALA A 56 -7.68 1.69 -10.33
C ALA A 56 -7.57 1.17 -11.77
N MET A 57 -7.80 2.03 -12.77
CA MET A 57 -7.66 1.65 -14.18
C MET A 57 -6.22 1.34 -14.55
N SER A 58 -5.27 2.13 -14.05
CA SER A 58 -3.83 1.89 -14.24
C SER A 58 -3.39 0.57 -13.61
N ALA A 59 -3.79 0.31 -12.35
CA ALA A 59 -3.50 -0.94 -11.66
C ALA A 59 -4.10 -2.15 -12.39
N MET A 60 -5.36 -2.06 -12.83
CA MET A 60 -6.00 -3.12 -13.61
C MET A 60 -5.26 -3.41 -14.91
N ALA A 61 -4.82 -2.36 -15.62
CA ALA A 61 -4.02 -2.51 -16.84
C ALA A 61 -2.67 -3.20 -16.58
N GLY A 62 -2.10 -3.02 -15.38
CA GLY A 62 -0.90 -3.71 -14.90
C GLY A 62 -1.14 -5.14 -14.39
N GLY A 63 -2.39 -5.63 -14.40
CA GLY A 63 -2.73 -6.97 -13.90
C GLY A 63 -2.95 -7.05 -12.39
N PHE A 64 -3.03 -5.91 -11.69
CA PHE A 64 -3.36 -5.86 -10.27
C PHE A 64 -4.87 -5.97 -10.06
N THR A 65 -5.27 -6.79 -9.11
CA THR A 65 -6.68 -6.97 -8.72
C THR A 65 -6.98 -6.38 -7.33
N ARG A 66 -5.93 -6.11 -6.57
CA ARG A 66 -5.98 -5.51 -5.24
C ARG A 66 -4.85 -4.53 -5.06
N VAL A 67 -5.15 -3.40 -4.40
CA VAL A 67 -4.18 -2.35 -4.12
C VAL A 67 -4.41 -1.81 -2.72
N CYS A 68 -3.34 -1.63 -1.95
CA CYS A 68 -3.37 -0.95 -0.67
C CYS A 68 -2.94 0.50 -0.85
N VAL A 69 -3.76 1.45 -0.41
CA VAL A 69 -3.48 2.89 -0.56
C VAL A 69 -2.99 3.48 0.76
N MET A 70 -1.86 4.17 0.66
CA MET A 70 -1.17 4.77 1.81
C MET A 70 -1.91 5.98 2.36
N PRO A 71 -1.75 6.27 3.68
CA PRO A 71 -2.53 7.30 4.36
C PRO A 71 -2.04 8.73 4.16
N ASN A 72 -0.92 8.94 3.47
CA ASN A 72 -0.30 10.26 3.26
C ASN A 72 -1.03 11.11 2.21
N THR A 73 -2.27 11.42 2.52
CA THR A 73 -3.20 12.25 1.76
C THR A 73 -3.41 13.60 2.44
N ASP A 74 -4.28 14.47 1.92
CA ASP A 74 -4.60 15.77 2.51
C ASP A 74 -6.13 15.96 2.58
N PRO A 75 -6.75 15.80 3.76
CA PRO A 75 -6.16 15.36 5.03
C PRO A 75 -5.67 13.91 5.01
N PRO A 76 -4.80 13.49 5.95
CA PRO A 76 -4.36 12.11 6.05
C PRO A 76 -5.51 11.17 6.46
N LEU A 77 -5.35 9.85 6.19
CA LEU A 77 -6.34 8.84 6.57
C LEU A 77 -6.14 8.43 8.05
N ASP A 78 -6.33 9.36 8.97
CA ASP A 78 -6.12 9.18 10.41
C ASP A 78 -7.42 9.07 11.23
N THR A 79 -8.57 9.09 10.55
CA THR A 79 -9.90 8.97 11.15
C THR A 79 -10.75 7.88 10.51
N PRO A 80 -11.75 7.32 11.24
CA PRO A 80 -12.68 6.34 10.65
C PRO A 80 -13.48 6.91 9.48
N GLU A 81 -13.81 8.21 9.49
CA GLU A 81 -14.53 8.88 8.40
C GLU A 81 -13.70 8.90 7.11
N ALA A 82 -12.39 9.16 7.21
CA ALA A 82 -11.48 9.14 6.08
C ALA A 82 -11.38 7.73 5.46
N ILE A 83 -11.30 6.70 6.29
CA ILE A 83 -11.30 5.30 5.85
C ILE A 83 -12.62 4.95 5.14
N ARG A 84 -13.76 5.31 5.75
CA ARG A 84 -15.10 5.08 5.17
C ARG A 84 -15.27 5.80 3.84
N PHE A 85 -14.75 7.02 3.71
CA PHE A 85 -14.77 7.79 2.47
C PHE A 85 -14.06 7.06 1.33
N ILE A 86 -12.83 6.57 1.55
CA ILE A 86 -12.09 5.79 0.54
C ILE A 86 -12.84 4.50 0.18
N LYS A 87 -13.35 3.76 1.17
CA LYS A 87 -14.09 2.53 0.95
C LYS A 87 -15.34 2.76 0.10
N GLY A 88 -16.12 3.81 0.42
CA GLY A 88 -17.32 4.15 -0.33
C GLY A 88 -17.04 4.55 -1.77
N LYS A 89 -16.02 5.38 -2.00
CA LYS A 89 -15.60 5.75 -3.36
C LYS A 89 -15.07 4.57 -4.17
N ALA A 90 -14.42 3.61 -3.50
CA ALA A 90 -13.83 2.44 -4.16
C ALA A 90 -14.83 1.33 -4.47
N GLU A 91 -16.08 1.38 -3.99
CA GLU A 91 -17.03 0.27 -4.02
C GLU A 91 -17.30 -0.26 -5.44
N ASN A 92 -17.43 0.65 -6.41
CA ASN A 92 -17.77 0.33 -7.80
C ASN A 92 -16.57 0.32 -8.75
N LEU A 93 -15.34 0.36 -8.23
CA LEU A 93 -14.15 0.31 -9.05
C LEU A 93 -13.81 -1.12 -9.48
N PRO A 94 -13.11 -1.29 -10.61
CA PRO A 94 -12.86 -2.62 -11.19
C PRO A 94 -11.89 -3.49 -10.38
N ILE A 95 -11.15 -2.91 -9.44
CA ILE A 95 -10.24 -3.61 -8.52
C ILE A 95 -10.65 -3.34 -7.07
N LYS A 96 -10.13 -4.14 -6.14
CA LYS A 96 -10.34 -3.89 -4.71
C LYS A 96 -9.28 -2.93 -4.18
N ILE A 97 -9.74 -1.83 -3.55
CA ILE A 97 -8.89 -0.85 -2.88
C ILE A 97 -9.03 -1.02 -1.37
N TYR A 98 -7.89 -1.14 -0.70
CA TYR A 98 -7.80 -1.30 0.74
C TYR A 98 -7.08 -0.09 1.34
N PRO A 99 -7.75 0.75 2.13
CA PRO A 99 -7.11 1.86 2.80
C PRO A 99 -6.20 1.38 3.93
N ILE A 100 -5.04 2.01 4.04
CA ILE A 100 -4.15 1.94 5.19
C ILE A 100 -4.42 3.19 6.02
N GLY A 101 -4.61 3.02 7.33
CA GLY A 101 -4.81 4.15 8.25
C GLY A 101 -3.48 4.73 8.74
N ALA A 102 -3.49 5.98 9.21
CA ALA A 102 -2.30 6.56 9.83
C ALA A 102 -2.01 5.92 11.21
N ILE A 103 -0.73 5.81 11.55
CA ILE A 103 -0.30 5.41 12.91
C ILE A 103 -0.62 6.53 13.89
N THR A 104 -0.29 7.77 13.51
CA THR A 104 -0.46 8.93 14.39
C THR A 104 -1.40 9.96 13.79
N ILE A 105 -2.08 10.70 14.65
CA ILE A 105 -2.98 11.80 14.26
C ILE A 105 -2.18 12.83 13.44
N GLY A 106 -2.69 13.15 12.25
CA GLY A 106 -2.02 14.06 11.33
C GLY A 106 -0.67 13.57 10.82
N GLN A 107 -0.32 12.30 11.04
CA GLN A 107 1.01 11.73 10.74
C GLN A 107 2.15 12.55 11.37
N ASN A 108 1.94 13.05 12.58
CA ASN A 108 2.86 13.98 13.24
C ASN A 108 3.79 13.31 14.28
N GLY A 109 3.68 11.99 14.50
CA GLY A 109 4.52 11.22 15.41
C GLY A 109 4.30 11.53 16.90
N LYS A 110 3.18 12.14 17.30
CA LYS A 110 2.94 12.62 18.67
C LYS A 110 1.85 11.88 19.42
N GLU A 111 0.79 11.51 18.74
CA GLU A 111 -0.40 10.90 19.33
C GLU A 111 -0.94 9.80 18.42
N ILE A 112 -1.28 8.66 19.00
CA ILE A 112 -1.81 7.49 18.26
C ILE A 112 -3.23 7.79 17.77
N ALA A 113 -3.52 7.41 16.53
CA ALA A 113 -4.85 7.50 15.95
C ALA A 113 -5.81 6.40 16.50
N GLU A 114 -7.09 6.52 16.21
CA GLU A 114 -8.15 5.61 16.66
C GLU A 114 -8.22 4.31 15.84
N TYR A 115 -7.26 3.41 16.03
CA TYR A 115 -7.11 2.17 15.25
C TYR A 115 -8.38 1.32 15.23
N GLY A 116 -9.01 1.13 16.41
CA GLY A 116 -10.17 0.26 16.52
C GLY A 116 -11.34 0.70 15.66
N GLN A 117 -11.57 2.00 15.52
CA GLN A 117 -12.62 2.54 14.67
C GLN A 117 -12.21 2.49 13.20
N MET A 118 -10.98 2.86 12.88
CA MET A 118 -10.47 2.77 11.50
C MET A 118 -10.50 1.34 10.95
N VAL A 119 -10.12 0.34 11.75
CA VAL A 119 -10.18 -1.07 11.36
C VAL A 119 -11.62 -1.54 11.13
N ARG A 120 -12.57 -1.12 11.96
CA ARG A 120 -14.01 -1.41 11.75
C ARG A 120 -14.52 -0.83 10.42
N GLU A 121 -14.02 0.33 10.02
CA GLU A 121 -14.35 0.94 8.73
C GLU A 121 -13.59 0.34 7.54
N GLY A 122 -12.62 -0.53 7.80
CA GLY A 122 -11.96 -1.33 6.78
C GLY A 122 -10.50 -0.97 6.49
N ALA A 123 -9.82 -0.27 7.40
CA ALA A 123 -8.37 -0.17 7.38
C ALA A 123 -7.76 -1.55 7.62
N ILE A 124 -6.79 -1.93 6.80
CA ILE A 124 -6.17 -3.28 6.84
C ILE A 124 -4.77 -3.27 7.42
N ALA A 125 -4.16 -2.12 7.55
CA ALA A 125 -2.83 -1.88 8.10
C ALA A 125 -2.74 -0.42 8.58
N LEU A 126 -1.64 -0.09 9.24
CA LEU A 126 -1.38 1.27 9.74
C LEU A 126 0.03 1.70 9.30
N SER A 127 0.17 2.97 8.90
CA SER A 127 1.44 3.55 8.46
C SER A 127 1.42 5.08 8.62
N ASP A 128 2.57 5.67 8.88
CA ASP A 128 2.79 7.11 8.69
C ASP A 128 3.65 7.38 7.44
N ASP A 129 3.46 6.58 6.40
CA ASP A 129 4.27 6.57 5.19
C ASP A 129 4.78 7.94 4.74
N GLY A 130 6.09 7.97 4.43
CA GLY A 130 6.87 9.17 4.16
C GLY A 130 7.42 9.84 5.42
N LEU A 131 6.95 9.47 6.62
CA LEU A 131 7.42 9.97 7.91
C LEU A 131 7.67 8.80 8.87
N PRO A 132 8.83 8.77 9.56
CA PRO A 132 9.08 7.78 10.61
C PRO A 132 8.36 8.16 11.90
N VAL A 133 7.97 7.16 12.67
CA VAL A 133 7.61 7.36 14.08
C VAL A 133 8.87 7.31 14.92
N GLU A 134 9.54 8.47 15.09
CA GLU A 134 10.84 8.57 15.76
C GLU A 134 10.80 8.21 17.25
N ASN A 135 9.63 8.39 17.88
CA ASN A 135 9.47 8.07 19.30
C ASN A 135 9.27 6.57 19.49
N GLY A 136 10.33 5.85 19.90
CA GLY A 136 10.28 4.40 20.13
C GLY A 136 9.25 3.96 21.16
N HIS A 137 8.93 4.78 22.18
CA HIS A 137 7.86 4.48 23.12
C HIS A 137 6.49 4.53 22.42
N LEU A 138 6.26 5.54 21.59
CA LEU A 138 5.02 5.68 20.83
C LEU A 138 4.87 4.54 19.81
N LEU A 139 5.96 4.19 19.10
CA LEU A 139 5.96 3.06 18.16
C LEU A 139 5.65 1.74 18.87
N ARG A 140 6.22 1.52 20.06
CA ARG A 140 5.89 0.34 20.88
C ARG A 140 4.41 0.29 21.23
N LEU A 141 3.84 1.40 21.73
CA LEU A 141 2.41 1.49 22.04
C LEU A 141 1.55 1.24 20.79
N ALA A 142 1.96 1.79 19.64
CA ALA A 142 1.30 1.56 18.36
C ALA A 142 1.28 0.07 17.99
N LEU A 143 2.40 -0.63 18.14
CA LEU A 143 2.51 -2.08 17.88
C LEU A 143 1.64 -2.90 18.84
N GLU A 144 1.65 -2.57 20.13
CA GLU A 144 0.80 -3.24 21.13
C GLU A 144 -0.70 -3.02 20.84
N TYR A 145 -1.08 -1.78 20.50
CA TYR A 145 -2.47 -1.42 20.21
C TYR A 145 -2.95 -2.04 18.88
N SER A 146 -2.14 -2.00 17.81
CA SER A 146 -2.50 -2.58 16.52
C SER A 146 -2.69 -4.10 16.61
N SER A 147 -1.89 -4.77 17.45
CA SER A 147 -1.99 -6.22 17.66
C SER A 147 -3.34 -6.66 18.23
N MET A 148 -4.00 -5.80 19.02
CA MET A 148 -5.35 -6.07 19.56
C MET A 148 -6.41 -6.21 18.46
N TYR A 149 -6.16 -5.62 17.29
CA TYR A 149 -7.07 -5.65 16.14
C TYR A 149 -6.55 -6.56 15.01
N GLY A 150 -5.38 -7.17 15.19
CA GLY A 150 -4.78 -8.07 14.22
C GLY A 150 -4.34 -7.40 12.92
N VAL A 151 -4.02 -6.10 12.97
CA VAL A 151 -3.52 -5.34 11.81
C VAL A 151 -2.04 -5.03 11.95
N PRO A 152 -1.25 -5.16 10.86
CA PRO A 152 0.17 -4.85 10.89
C PRO A 152 0.43 -3.33 10.87
N ILE A 153 1.61 -2.95 11.38
CA ILE A 153 2.20 -1.64 11.16
C ILE A 153 3.22 -1.75 10.03
N ILE A 154 3.15 -0.81 9.10
CA ILE A 154 4.11 -0.64 8.00
C ILE A 154 4.94 0.60 8.36
N ASN A 155 6.13 0.39 8.91
CA ASN A 155 7.00 1.47 9.33
C ASN A 155 7.76 2.08 8.15
N HIS A 156 7.85 3.41 8.11
CA HIS A 156 8.80 4.12 7.26
C HIS A 156 10.09 4.27 8.05
N ALA A 157 10.95 3.24 7.99
CA ALA A 157 12.16 3.15 8.79
C ALA A 157 13.24 4.07 8.23
N GLU A 158 13.31 5.30 8.74
CA GLU A 158 14.30 6.29 8.36
C GLU A 158 14.60 7.24 9.53
N ASP A 159 15.82 7.20 10.07
CA ASP A 159 16.27 8.17 11.08
C ASP A 159 16.61 9.49 10.39
N ILE A 160 15.76 10.50 10.59
CA ILE A 160 15.86 11.79 9.90
C ILE A 160 17.18 12.52 10.23
N PRO A 161 17.64 12.59 11.50
CA PRO A 161 18.97 13.14 11.82
C PRO A 161 20.12 12.45 11.09
N LEU A 162 20.13 11.12 11.00
CA LEU A 162 21.18 10.37 10.31
C LEU A 162 21.13 10.56 8.79
N ARG A 163 19.95 10.65 8.22
CA ARG A 163 19.74 10.91 6.80
C ARG A 163 20.34 12.25 6.34
N ASN A 164 20.31 13.29 7.18
CA ASN A 164 20.95 14.60 6.98
C ASN A 164 20.73 15.23 5.58
N ASN A 165 19.51 15.17 5.03
CA ASN A 165 19.15 15.70 3.71
C ASN A 165 19.96 15.11 2.53
N GLY A 166 20.48 13.91 2.66
CA GLY A 166 21.15 13.22 1.57
C GLY A 166 20.26 13.09 0.33
N LEU A 167 20.84 13.25 -0.84
CA LEU A 167 20.14 13.24 -2.13
C LEU A 167 20.14 11.87 -2.80
N MET A 168 20.97 10.95 -2.30
CA MET A 168 21.12 9.58 -2.79
C MET A 168 21.77 8.72 -1.69
N ASN A 169 21.85 7.42 -1.90
CA ASN A 169 22.57 6.55 -0.96
C ASN A 169 24.05 6.93 -0.89
N GLU A 170 24.61 6.93 0.32
CA GLU A 170 26.04 7.15 0.55
C GLU A 170 26.84 6.03 -0.14
N SER A 171 27.77 6.42 -1.00
CA SER A 171 28.55 5.49 -1.81
C SER A 171 29.73 6.18 -2.48
N GLY A 172 30.60 5.40 -3.12
CA GLY A 172 31.64 5.96 -3.99
C GLY A 172 31.09 6.81 -5.13
N ILE A 173 29.81 6.62 -5.51
CA ILE A 173 29.15 7.44 -6.55
C ILE A 173 28.75 8.79 -5.97
N SER A 174 28.12 8.85 -4.80
CA SER A 174 27.75 10.11 -4.14
C SER A 174 28.99 10.98 -3.90
N THR A 175 30.09 10.37 -3.41
CA THR A 175 31.38 11.05 -3.22
C THR A 175 31.94 11.61 -4.53
N ARG A 176 31.93 10.83 -5.61
CA ARG A 176 32.39 11.28 -6.94
C ARG A 176 31.57 12.42 -7.53
N LEU A 177 30.28 12.45 -7.24
CA LEU A 177 29.37 13.49 -7.72
C LEU A 177 29.38 14.72 -6.81
N GLY A 178 30.00 14.65 -5.64
CA GLY A 178 29.99 15.73 -4.63
C GLY A 178 28.59 15.95 -4.05
N LEU A 179 27.78 14.89 -3.98
CA LEU A 179 26.42 14.93 -3.43
C LEU A 179 26.41 14.30 -2.04
N ASP A 180 25.65 14.90 -1.14
CA ASP A 180 25.40 14.35 0.18
C ASP A 180 24.69 12.99 0.06
N GLY A 181 25.21 11.98 0.76
CA GLY A 181 24.65 10.64 0.77
C GLY A 181 23.82 10.37 2.03
N ASN A 182 22.78 9.57 1.88
CA ASN A 182 22.08 8.95 3.00
C ASN A 182 22.85 7.69 3.41
N PRO A 183 23.37 7.61 4.64
CA PRO A 183 24.00 6.39 5.10
C PRO A 183 22.95 5.28 5.29
N ASP A 184 23.31 4.05 4.96
CA ASP A 184 22.43 2.88 5.10
C ASP A 184 22.01 2.59 6.55
N ILE A 185 22.84 3.04 7.51
CA ILE A 185 22.51 2.98 8.94
C ILE A 185 21.25 3.78 9.29
N SER A 186 20.88 4.80 8.50
CA SER A 186 19.67 5.61 8.76
C SER A 186 18.39 4.80 8.68
N GLU A 187 18.35 3.74 7.90
CA GLU A 187 17.23 2.81 7.83
C GLU A 187 17.37 1.70 8.88
N SER A 188 18.53 1.07 8.97
CA SER A 188 18.72 -0.12 9.80
C SER A 188 18.63 0.14 11.30
N VAL A 189 18.89 1.36 11.77
CA VAL A 189 18.75 1.73 13.20
C VAL A 189 17.28 1.80 13.64
N MET A 190 16.36 1.96 12.69
CA MET A 190 14.92 2.08 12.95
C MET A 190 14.16 0.75 12.80
N VAL A 191 14.83 -0.32 12.43
CA VAL A 191 14.30 -1.68 12.29
C VAL A 191 14.63 -2.50 13.52
#